data_9066e77b5e21855a5b5e9316a872dad8
#
_entry.id   9066e77b5e21855a5b5e9316a872dad8
#
_cell.length_a   1.000
_cell.length_b   1.000
_cell.length_c   1.000
_cell.angle_alpha   90.00
_cell.angle_beta   90.00
_cell.angle_gamma   90.00
#
_symmetry.space_group_name_H-M   'P 1'
#
loop_
_entity.id
_entity.type
_entity.pdbx_description
1 polymer ?
#
loop_
_entity_poly.entity_id
_entity_poly.type
_entity_poly.pdbx_seq_one_letter_code
_entity_poly.pdbx_strand_id
1 'polypeptide(L)'
;MATPIWKDYTVDLGTTDGQAFTIYDKADNTGNVIYTGKAYIRPGETHAFVKVNDICADYLAQKLSLSLVFTGISYEVFPGAQTFSCYKGTTFVTSWTFYLNYEYKDGGTDKIKLRPNNPITGRIMRGMPFCITRLYPSASAAAHLRLYALPDSSSSTYPISVQGSVNLWSKANNDSPNYEITVAEYKDTTNSIDYNLALQLIDKCHRYALYYVNSMGGLDFLVIEGNWRMKDSYDRKTYKQTYDNGNLANRGTVDYHNDIARTWELHTGWLTDAQAGRMGDLLGSPLVFLCDCDDNYQLHPVIITNGDCPYKCHRKDGMIEYGINVELARNITRR
;
A
#
# COMPACT_ATOMS: atom_id res chain seq x y z
N MET A 1 10.21 21.55 5.66
CA MET A 1 9.27 21.14 4.59
C MET A 1 9.44 19.65 4.38
N ALA A 2 8.37 18.87 4.28
CA ALA A 2 8.49 17.43 4.08
C ALA A 2 9.00 17.12 2.68
N THR A 3 9.90 16.15 2.56
CA THR A 3 10.57 15.76 1.32
C THR A 3 10.00 14.39 0.86
N PRO A 4 9.73 14.17 -0.45
CA PRO A 4 9.32 12.87 -0.94
C PRO A 4 10.44 11.85 -0.77
N ILE A 5 10.08 10.59 -0.48
CA ILE A 5 11.05 9.53 -0.14
C ILE A 5 11.98 9.17 -1.31
N TRP A 6 11.54 9.36 -2.56
CA TRP A 6 12.37 9.09 -3.75
C TRP A 6 13.53 10.07 -3.93
N LYS A 7 13.44 11.28 -3.32
CA LYS A 7 14.51 12.27 -3.42
C LYS A 7 15.66 11.86 -2.53
N ASP A 8 16.82 11.59 -3.14
CA ASP A 8 18.01 11.20 -2.42
C ASP A 8 18.33 12.19 -1.29
N TYR A 9 18.43 11.66 -0.09
CA TYR A 9 18.81 12.40 1.08
C TYR A 9 19.96 11.69 1.78
N THR A 10 21.09 12.38 1.87
CA THR A 10 22.30 11.88 2.53
C THR A 10 22.58 12.66 3.79
N VAL A 11 22.90 11.94 4.85
CA VAL A 11 23.34 12.52 6.12
C VAL A 11 24.86 12.48 6.19
N ASP A 12 25.48 13.63 6.40
CA ASP A 12 26.91 13.75 6.65
C ASP A 12 27.22 13.45 8.12
N LEU A 13 28.00 12.41 8.35
CA LEU A 13 28.41 11.96 9.68
C LEU A 13 29.83 12.48 10.09
N GLY A 14 30.46 13.27 9.22
CA GLY A 14 31.77 13.88 9.46
C GLY A 14 32.95 12.99 9.07
N THR A 15 34.14 13.34 9.55
CA THR A 15 35.42 12.81 9.07
C THR A 15 35.91 11.54 9.77
N THR A 16 35.12 10.95 10.66
CA THR A 16 35.48 9.73 11.38
C THR A 16 35.06 8.49 10.60
N ASP A 17 36.02 7.65 10.22
CA ASP A 17 35.76 6.38 9.58
C ASP A 17 35.12 5.36 10.54
N GLY A 18 34.16 4.58 10.07
CA GLY A 18 33.40 3.64 10.91
C GLY A 18 32.52 4.33 11.97
N GLN A 19 32.08 5.56 11.70
CA GLN A 19 31.22 6.33 12.61
C GLN A 19 29.90 5.63 12.88
N ALA A 20 29.63 5.27 14.14
CA ALA A 20 28.34 4.73 14.56
C ALA A 20 27.27 5.82 14.57
N PHE A 21 26.06 5.47 14.11
CA PHE A 21 24.91 6.36 14.09
C PHE A 21 23.61 5.61 14.39
N THR A 22 22.61 6.36 14.84
CA THR A 22 21.27 5.85 15.14
C THR A 22 20.22 6.79 14.54
N ILE A 23 19.20 6.21 13.90
CA ILE A 23 18.07 6.95 13.34
C ILE A 23 16.83 6.69 14.19
N TYR A 24 16.13 7.75 14.54
CA TYR A 24 14.89 7.73 15.33
C TYR A 24 13.70 8.19 14.49
N ASP A 25 12.49 7.74 14.85
CA ASP A 25 11.22 8.08 14.21
C ASP A 25 10.61 9.40 14.72
N LYS A 26 11.39 10.26 15.33
CA LYS A 26 11.01 11.60 15.78
C LYS A 26 12.11 12.62 15.48
N ALA A 27 11.80 13.89 15.69
CA ALA A 27 12.77 14.98 15.56
C ALA A 27 13.89 14.96 16.62
N ASP A 28 13.73 14.14 17.66
CA ASP A 28 14.64 13.97 18.78
C ASP A 28 14.85 12.47 19.09
N ASN A 29 15.70 12.18 20.07
CA ASN A 29 16.02 10.81 20.50
C ASN A 29 15.00 10.20 21.47
N THR A 30 13.82 10.81 21.64
CA THR A 30 12.71 10.24 22.42
C THR A 30 11.83 9.30 21.60
N GLY A 31 12.08 9.24 20.28
CA GLY A 31 11.42 8.33 19.35
C GLY A 31 11.91 6.89 19.46
N ASN A 32 11.27 6.02 18.68
CA ASN A 32 11.75 4.65 18.55
C ASN A 32 13.00 4.63 17.66
N VAL A 33 13.95 3.76 17.99
CA VAL A 33 15.09 3.45 17.11
C VAL A 33 14.58 2.66 15.92
N ILE A 34 14.78 3.19 14.72
CA ILE A 34 14.42 2.49 13.47
C ILE A 34 15.64 1.83 12.82
N TYR A 35 16.82 2.38 13.04
CA TYR A 35 18.06 1.83 12.50
C TYR A 35 19.28 2.24 13.34
N THR A 36 20.23 1.31 13.47
CA THR A 36 21.57 1.57 14.03
C THR A 36 22.61 0.95 13.12
N GLY A 37 23.63 1.72 12.75
CA GLY A 37 24.66 1.27 11.83
C GLY A 37 25.99 2.00 12.01
N LYS A 38 26.91 1.67 11.08
CA LYS A 38 28.21 2.35 10.96
C LYS A 38 28.37 2.87 9.54
N ALA A 39 28.82 4.10 9.40
CA ALA A 39 29.15 4.70 8.13
C ALA A 39 30.67 4.77 7.94
N TYR A 40 31.12 4.41 6.75
CA TYR A 40 32.52 4.40 6.37
C TYR A 40 32.79 5.46 5.31
N ILE A 41 33.99 6.02 5.36
CA ILE A 41 34.46 6.99 4.35
C ILE A 41 34.77 6.21 3.05
N ARG A 42 34.16 6.61 1.96
CA ARG A 42 34.41 5.98 0.65
C ARG A 42 35.76 6.45 0.09
N PRO A 43 36.43 5.61 -0.73
CA PRO A 43 37.66 6.01 -1.39
C PRO A 43 37.47 7.30 -2.20
N GLY A 44 38.30 8.33 -1.90
CA GLY A 44 38.23 9.65 -2.52
C GLY A 44 37.32 10.65 -1.83
N GLU A 45 36.58 10.27 -0.81
CA GLU A 45 35.79 11.16 0.05
C GLU A 45 36.54 11.51 1.35
N THR A 46 36.16 12.58 1.97
CA THR A 46 36.73 13.03 3.27
C THR A 46 35.74 12.87 4.42
N HIS A 47 34.48 12.59 4.11
CA HIS A 47 33.38 12.45 5.08
C HIS A 47 32.66 11.13 4.89
N ALA A 48 32.11 10.61 5.98
CA ALA A 48 31.23 9.46 5.97
C ALA A 48 29.78 9.91 5.71
N PHE A 49 29.17 9.43 4.65
CA PHE A 49 27.78 9.74 4.28
C PHE A 49 26.89 8.49 4.37
N VAL A 50 25.64 8.70 4.78
CA VAL A 50 24.62 7.66 4.80
C VAL A 50 23.41 8.10 3.99
N LYS A 51 23.01 7.27 3.04
CA LYS A 51 21.72 7.40 2.32
C LYS A 51 20.62 6.79 3.19
N VAL A 52 19.63 7.60 3.57
CA VAL A 52 18.63 7.20 4.58
C VAL A 52 17.25 6.89 3.98
N ASN A 53 17.08 7.10 2.68
CA ASN A 53 15.79 6.95 1.99
C ASN A 53 15.18 5.56 2.15
N ASP A 54 15.95 4.50 1.87
CA ASP A 54 15.45 3.13 1.88
C ASP A 54 15.01 2.71 3.29
N ILE A 55 15.81 3.08 4.31
CA ILE A 55 15.49 2.81 5.72
C ILE A 55 14.18 3.49 6.13
N CYS A 56 14.02 4.75 5.75
CA CYS A 56 12.81 5.50 6.07
C CYS A 56 11.61 5.05 5.24
N ALA A 57 11.81 4.59 3.99
CA ALA A 57 10.77 4.04 3.14
C ALA A 57 10.17 2.77 3.73
N ASP A 58 11.02 1.83 4.13
CA ASP A 58 10.60 0.58 4.77
C ASP A 58 9.82 0.86 6.07
N TYR A 59 10.29 1.79 6.87
CA TYR A 59 9.60 2.17 8.09
C TYR A 59 8.23 2.79 7.81
N LEU A 60 8.13 3.71 6.85
CA LEU A 60 6.85 4.33 6.48
C LEU A 60 5.89 3.31 5.87
N ALA A 61 6.38 2.38 5.05
CA ALA A 61 5.57 1.31 4.49
C ALA A 61 4.96 0.39 5.57
N GLN A 62 5.73 0.07 6.62
CA GLN A 62 5.24 -0.73 7.76
C GLN A 62 4.19 -0.01 8.60
N LYS A 63 4.16 1.33 8.57
CA LYS A 63 3.16 2.14 9.29
C LYS A 63 1.83 2.28 8.56
N LEU A 64 1.72 1.82 7.31
CA LEU A 64 0.44 1.73 6.63
C LEU A 64 -0.47 0.77 7.40
N SER A 65 -1.31 1.34 8.25
CA SER A 65 -2.29 0.57 9.02
C SER A 65 -3.38 0.09 8.07
N LEU A 66 -3.42 -1.21 7.86
CA LEU A 66 -4.46 -1.90 7.12
C LEU A 66 -5.41 -2.55 8.11
N SER A 67 -6.05 -1.72 8.94
CA SER A 67 -7.08 -2.21 9.84
C SER A 67 -8.34 -2.54 9.04
N LEU A 68 -8.70 -3.81 9.03
CA LEU A 68 -9.81 -4.36 8.25
C LEU A 68 -11.06 -4.68 9.08
N VAL A 69 -11.08 -4.26 10.34
CA VAL A 69 -12.27 -4.43 11.16
C VAL A 69 -13.27 -3.32 10.85
N PHE A 70 -14.08 -3.54 9.83
CA PHE A 70 -15.11 -2.60 9.39
C PHE A 70 -16.38 -2.77 10.17
N THR A 71 -16.50 -2.12 11.29
CA THR A 71 -17.79 -1.98 12.02
C THR A 71 -18.56 -0.72 11.63
N GLY A 72 -18.10 0.00 10.59
CA GLY A 72 -18.67 1.26 10.13
C GLY A 72 -17.62 2.11 9.39
N ILE A 73 -17.90 3.39 9.25
CA ILE A 73 -16.91 4.35 8.74
C ILE A 73 -15.88 4.58 9.82
N SER A 74 -14.64 4.21 9.59
CA SER A 74 -13.50 4.46 10.48
C SER A 74 -12.58 5.50 9.88
N TYR A 75 -12.03 6.31 10.74
CA TYR A 75 -11.09 7.35 10.41
C TYR A 75 -9.81 7.08 11.22
N GLU A 76 -8.71 6.87 10.52
CA GLU A 76 -7.41 6.65 11.14
C GLU A 76 -6.44 7.73 10.71
N VAL A 77 -5.75 8.32 11.69
CA VAL A 77 -4.62 9.21 11.40
C VAL A 77 -3.39 8.37 11.18
N PHE A 78 -2.84 8.47 10.00
CA PHE A 78 -1.60 7.82 9.65
C PHE A 78 -0.50 8.87 9.44
N PRO A 79 0.69 8.71 10.03
CA PRO A 79 1.78 9.64 9.82
C PRO A 79 2.35 9.48 8.41
N GLY A 80 1.71 10.10 7.41
CA GLY A 80 2.20 10.05 6.03
C GLY A 80 3.43 10.92 5.82
N ALA A 81 3.57 11.98 6.62
CA ALA A 81 4.82 12.73 6.74
C ALA A 81 5.39 12.47 8.14
N GLN A 82 6.50 11.75 8.21
CA GLN A 82 7.20 11.41 9.45
C GLN A 82 8.50 12.17 9.53
N THR A 83 8.77 12.77 10.69
CA THR A 83 10.06 13.38 10.98
C THR A 83 10.98 12.33 11.58
N PHE A 84 12.19 12.28 11.05
CA PHE A 84 13.28 11.42 11.50
C PHE A 84 14.43 12.27 11.98
N SER A 85 15.25 11.71 12.85
CA SER A 85 16.49 12.35 13.32
C SER A 85 17.65 11.35 13.33
N CYS A 86 18.86 11.87 13.12
CA CYS A 86 20.09 11.11 13.18
C CYS A 86 20.96 11.59 14.33
N TYR A 87 21.52 10.65 15.07
CA TYR A 87 22.42 10.88 16.20
C TYR A 87 23.71 10.08 16.06
N LYS A 88 24.82 10.67 16.51
CA LYS A 88 26.09 10.00 16.78
C LYS A 88 26.21 9.79 18.31
N GLY A 89 25.89 8.58 18.77
CA GLY A 89 25.72 8.36 20.21
C GLY A 89 24.62 9.26 20.77
N THR A 90 24.97 10.22 21.63
CA THR A 90 24.05 11.21 22.21
C THR A 90 24.01 12.54 21.45
N THR A 91 24.88 12.73 20.47
CA THR A 91 25.01 14.03 19.75
C THR A 91 24.06 14.06 18.57
N PHE A 92 23.16 15.03 18.52
CA PHE A 92 22.29 15.33 17.40
C PHE A 92 23.10 15.74 16.17
N VAL A 93 22.78 15.16 15.01
CA VAL A 93 23.40 15.50 13.72
C VAL A 93 22.45 16.35 12.89
N THR A 94 21.27 15.81 12.57
CA THR A 94 20.27 16.47 11.74
C THR A 94 18.91 15.80 11.89
N SER A 95 17.86 16.52 11.46
CA SER A 95 16.52 15.95 11.32
C SER A 95 15.93 16.30 9.96
N TRP A 96 15.06 15.42 9.44
CA TRP A 96 14.38 15.60 8.18
C TRP A 96 12.97 15.00 8.24
N THR A 97 12.11 15.39 7.32
CA THR A 97 10.75 14.87 7.24
C THR A 97 10.53 14.26 5.87
N PHE A 98 10.19 12.96 5.85
CA PHE A 98 9.80 12.26 4.65
C PHE A 98 8.31 11.96 4.63
N TYR A 99 7.75 11.87 3.43
CA TYR A 99 6.45 11.26 3.17
C TYR A 99 6.58 10.18 2.09
N LEU A 100 5.72 9.17 2.18
CA LEU A 100 5.72 8.06 1.27
C LEU A 100 5.27 8.53 -0.11
N ASN A 101 6.16 8.46 -1.09
CA ASN A 101 5.90 8.76 -2.49
C ASN A 101 7.02 8.11 -3.30
N TYR A 102 6.64 7.21 -4.19
CA TYR A 102 7.56 6.43 -5.03
C TYR A 102 7.69 6.98 -6.45
N GLU A 103 6.89 7.97 -6.83
CA GLU A 103 6.94 8.55 -8.18
C GLU A 103 8.06 9.60 -8.28
N TYR A 104 9.06 9.34 -9.10
CA TYR A 104 10.04 10.32 -9.50
C TYR A 104 9.41 11.31 -10.48
N LYS A 105 9.33 12.59 -10.12
CA LYS A 105 8.95 13.69 -11.01
C LYS A 105 10.12 14.61 -11.22
N ASP A 106 10.70 14.53 -12.42
CA ASP A 106 11.77 15.42 -12.85
C ASP A 106 11.28 16.89 -12.87
N GLY A 107 11.99 17.78 -12.18
CA GLY A 107 11.73 19.22 -12.19
C GLY A 107 10.49 19.70 -11.45
N GLY A 108 9.81 18.87 -10.68
CA GLY A 108 8.64 19.27 -9.88
C GLY A 108 9.03 20.18 -8.71
N THR A 109 8.54 21.43 -8.69
CA THR A 109 8.54 22.24 -7.48
C THR A 109 7.96 21.43 -6.34
N ASP A 110 8.56 21.49 -5.16
CA ASP A 110 8.26 20.77 -3.90
C ASP A 110 6.81 20.96 -3.37
N LYS A 111 5.86 21.22 -4.24
CA LYS A 111 4.45 21.26 -3.87
C LYS A 111 3.98 19.82 -3.75
N ILE A 112 3.75 19.40 -2.53
CA ILE A 112 3.02 18.19 -2.19
C ILE A 112 1.63 18.31 -2.85
N LYS A 113 1.55 17.97 -4.12
CA LYS A 113 0.27 17.79 -4.80
C LYS A 113 -0.22 16.41 -4.43
N LEU A 114 -1.06 16.40 -3.44
CA LEU A 114 -1.79 15.22 -3.05
C LEU A 114 -2.76 14.89 -4.17
N ARG A 115 -2.40 13.89 -4.95
CA ARG A 115 -3.38 13.31 -5.84
C ARG A 115 -4.28 12.42 -5.01
N PRO A 116 -5.57 12.53 -5.23
CA PRO A 116 -6.53 11.59 -4.68
C PRO A 116 -6.21 10.17 -5.13
N ASN A 117 -6.50 9.21 -4.29
CA ASN A 117 -6.60 7.83 -4.72
C ASN A 117 -7.68 7.77 -5.81
N ASN A 118 -7.27 7.50 -7.02
CA ASN A 118 -8.18 7.22 -8.10
C ASN A 118 -8.01 5.74 -8.44
N PRO A 119 -8.91 4.86 -8.02
CA PRO A 119 -8.83 3.45 -8.38
C PRO A 119 -8.80 3.32 -9.90
N ILE A 120 -8.06 2.33 -10.39
CA ILE A 120 -7.79 2.16 -11.84
C ILE A 120 -9.08 2.17 -12.65
N THR A 121 -10.10 1.45 -12.20
CA THR A 121 -11.41 1.36 -12.88
C THR A 121 -12.42 2.41 -12.41
N GLY A 122 -12.21 3.03 -11.25
CA GLY A 122 -13.24 3.85 -10.60
C GLY A 122 -14.46 3.06 -10.16
N ARG A 123 -14.36 1.72 -10.09
CA ARG A 123 -15.45 0.80 -9.74
C ARG A 123 -15.20 0.16 -8.40
N ILE A 124 -16.27 -0.02 -7.63
CA ILE A 124 -16.25 -0.68 -6.32
C ILE A 124 -17.45 -1.60 -6.18
N MET A 125 -17.24 -2.78 -5.60
CA MET A 125 -18.35 -3.69 -5.32
C MET A 125 -19.17 -3.24 -4.11
N ARG A 126 -20.47 -3.50 -4.16
CA ARG A 126 -21.36 -3.29 -3.01
C ARG A 126 -20.86 -4.09 -1.82
N GLY A 127 -20.81 -3.44 -0.67
CA GLY A 127 -20.30 -4.02 0.56
C GLY A 127 -18.79 -4.09 0.69
N MET A 128 -18.03 -3.75 -0.36
CA MET A 128 -16.57 -3.74 -0.32
C MET A 128 -16.07 -2.52 0.48
N PRO A 129 -15.09 -2.70 1.37
CA PRO A 129 -14.40 -1.60 2.00
C PRO A 129 -13.55 -0.83 0.98
N PHE A 130 -13.38 0.46 1.19
CA PHE A 130 -12.45 1.28 0.43
C PHE A 130 -11.73 2.26 1.34
N CYS A 131 -10.54 2.66 0.93
CA CYS A 131 -9.73 3.63 1.65
C CYS A 131 -9.45 4.84 0.77
N ILE A 132 -9.50 6.02 1.37
CA ILE A 132 -9.05 7.26 0.75
C ILE A 132 -7.96 7.83 1.61
N THR A 133 -6.78 7.96 1.04
CA THR A 133 -5.62 8.51 1.74
C THR A 133 -5.43 9.97 1.36
N ARG A 134 -5.27 10.82 2.37
CA ARG A 134 -4.94 12.25 2.21
C ARG A 134 -3.76 12.61 3.10
N LEU A 135 -2.88 13.44 2.58
CA LEU A 135 -1.75 13.99 3.34
C LEU A 135 -2.01 15.48 3.59
N TYR A 136 -2.01 15.89 4.82
CA TYR A 136 -2.16 17.28 5.24
C TYR A 136 -0.81 17.81 5.74
N PRO A 137 -0.19 18.76 5.00
CA PRO A 137 1.11 19.32 5.38
C PRO A 137 1.05 20.19 6.63
N SER A 138 -0.15 20.68 6.98
CA SER A 138 -0.38 21.46 8.19
C SER A 138 -1.75 21.12 8.77
N ALA A 139 -1.88 21.16 10.09
CA ALA A 139 -3.17 21.05 10.74
C ALA A 139 -4.06 22.23 10.33
N SER A 140 -5.25 21.94 9.82
CA SER A 140 -6.27 22.95 9.53
C SER A 140 -7.57 22.52 10.19
N ALA A 141 -8.04 23.33 11.14
CA ALA A 141 -9.31 23.05 11.83
C ALA A 141 -10.54 23.14 10.89
N ALA A 142 -10.37 23.69 9.70
CA ALA A 142 -11.44 23.88 8.73
C ALA A 142 -11.51 22.80 7.64
N ALA A 143 -10.45 21.97 7.48
CA ALA A 143 -10.45 20.91 6.50
C ALA A 143 -11.31 19.73 6.96
N HIS A 144 -12.13 19.21 6.06
CA HIS A 144 -12.92 18.01 6.34
C HIS A 144 -13.17 17.20 5.06
N LEU A 145 -13.27 15.88 5.23
CA LEU A 145 -13.75 14.97 4.20
C LEU A 145 -15.26 14.77 4.36
N ARG A 146 -15.97 14.82 3.27
CA ARG A 146 -17.39 14.55 3.24
C ARG A 146 -17.70 13.44 2.24
N LEU A 147 -18.40 12.45 2.71
CA LEU A 147 -18.81 11.28 1.94
C LEU A 147 -20.29 11.46 1.57
N TYR A 148 -20.58 11.44 0.27
CA TYR A 148 -21.92 11.52 -0.25
C TYR A 148 -22.32 10.22 -0.90
N ALA A 149 -23.49 9.72 -0.59
CA ALA A 149 -24.13 8.67 -1.36
C ALA A 149 -25.25 9.33 -2.21
N LEU A 150 -25.10 9.30 -3.52
CA LEU A 150 -26.16 9.78 -4.43
C LEU A 150 -27.18 8.66 -4.70
N PRO A 151 -28.49 8.94 -4.77
CA PRO A 151 -29.17 10.24 -4.77
C PRO A 151 -29.61 10.74 -3.39
N ASP A 152 -29.41 10.01 -2.29
CA ASP A 152 -30.04 10.28 -0.99
C ASP A 152 -29.50 11.48 -0.22
N SER A 153 -28.56 12.24 -0.78
CA SER A 153 -27.94 13.42 -0.14
C SER A 153 -27.49 13.20 1.33
N SER A 154 -27.52 11.97 1.83
CA SER A 154 -26.97 11.65 3.14
C SER A 154 -25.45 11.85 3.10
N SER A 155 -24.93 12.75 3.92
CA SER A 155 -23.51 13.04 3.98
C SER A 155 -22.98 12.81 5.38
N SER A 156 -21.87 12.12 5.47
CA SER A 156 -21.08 12.02 6.71
C SER A 156 -19.86 12.91 6.59
N THR A 157 -19.65 13.79 7.57
CA THR A 157 -18.55 14.75 7.58
C THR A 157 -17.50 14.32 8.60
N TYR A 158 -16.23 14.26 8.19
CA TYR A 158 -15.10 13.87 9.01
C TYR A 158 -14.14 15.04 9.12
N PRO A 159 -14.04 15.69 10.30
CA PRO A 159 -13.11 16.80 10.50
C PRO A 159 -11.66 16.31 10.46
N ILE A 160 -10.80 17.09 9.83
CA ILE A 160 -9.37 16.80 9.74
C ILE A 160 -8.62 17.89 10.49
N SER A 161 -8.38 17.65 11.75
CA SER A 161 -7.68 18.61 12.65
C SER A 161 -6.21 18.25 12.89
N VAL A 162 -5.65 17.35 12.09
CA VAL A 162 -4.30 16.80 12.33
C VAL A 162 -3.38 17.02 11.13
N GLN A 163 -2.11 17.26 11.43
CA GLN A 163 -1.05 17.21 10.43
C GLN A 163 -0.64 15.75 10.19
N GLY A 164 -0.49 15.37 8.93
CA GLY A 164 -0.08 14.02 8.55
C GLY A 164 -1.02 13.39 7.52
N SER A 165 -0.88 12.11 7.28
CA SER A 165 -1.81 11.34 6.45
C SER A 165 -3.02 10.91 7.25
N VAL A 166 -4.14 11.00 6.57
CA VAL A 166 -5.43 10.52 7.05
C VAL A 166 -5.91 9.45 6.10
N ASN A 167 -6.16 8.26 6.62
CA ASN A 167 -6.84 7.19 5.92
C ASN A 167 -8.30 7.20 6.33
N LEU A 168 -9.18 7.54 5.41
CA LEU A 168 -10.62 7.40 5.60
C LEU A 168 -11.05 6.06 5.02
N TRP A 169 -11.40 5.13 5.90
CA TRP A 169 -12.00 3.88 5.53
C TRP A 169 -13.51 3.98 5.54
N SER A 170 -14.14 3.43 4.52
CA SER A 170 -15.58 3.33 4.43
C SER A 170 -15.96 2.02 3.74
N LYS A 171 -17.23 1.67 3.84
CA LYS A 171 -17.79 0.49 3.22
C LYS A 171 -18.90 0.89 2.25
N ALA A 172 -18.83 0.38 1.02
CA ALA A 172 -19.90 0.56 0.05
C ALA A 172 -21.17 -0.13 0.57
N ASN A 173 -22.27 0.62 0.74
CA ASN A 173 -23.51 0.07 1.29
C ASN A 173 -24.11 -1.01 0.38
N ASN A 174 -24.44 -2.18 0.95
CA ASN A 174 -25.05 -3.29 0.21
C ASN A 174 -26.44 -2.95 -0.32
N ASP A 175 -27.20 -2.18 0.45
CA ASP A 175 -28.62 -1.93 0.22
C ASP A 175 -28.90 -0.57 -0.42
N SER A 176 -27.82 0.19 -0.77
CA SER A 176 -28.00 1.48 -1.41
C SER A 176 -28.62 1.30 -2.79
N PRO A 177 -29.71 1.99 -3.11
CA PRO A 177 -30.27 2.06 -4.45
C PRO A 177 -29.35 2.84 -5.41
N ASN A 178 -28.29 3.45 -4.88
CA ASN A 178 -27.40 4.32 -5.60
C ASN A 178 -26.40 3.53 -6.42
N TYR A 179 -26.05 4.07 -7.57
CA TYR A 179 -25.04 3.52 -8.48
C TYR A 179 -23.69 4.21 -8.36
N GLU A 180 -23.59 5.23 -7.50
CA GLU A 180 -22.37 6.02 -7.35
C GLU A 180 -22.18 6.49 -5.91
N ILE A 181 -20.92 6.47 -5.48
CA ILE A 181 -20.48 7.11 -4.23
C ILE A 181 -19.55 8.25 -4.59
N THR A 182 -19.83 9.43 -4.09
CA THR A 182 -18.96 10.60 -4.25
C THR A 182 -18.26 10.92 -2.94
N VAL A 183 -16.95 11.11 -3.00
CA VAL A 183 -16.14 11.62 -1.90
C VAL A 183 -15.63 12.98 -2.26
N ALA A 184 -16.00 13.98 -1.47
CA ALA A 184 -15.55 15.36 -1.66
C ALA A 184 -14.69 15.82 -0.49
N GLU A 185 -13.61 16.52 -0.80
CA GLU A 185 -12.77 17.21 0.15
C GLU A 185 -13.10 18.69 0.18
N TYR A 186 -13.29 19.22 1.37
CA TYR A 186 -13.57 20.64 1.61
C TYR A 186 -12.39 21.27 2.32
N LYS A 187 -11.94 22.40 1.79
CA LYS A 187 -10.74 23.09 2.27
C LYS A 187 -11.03 24.01 3.45
N ASP A 188 -12.25 24.49 3.55
CA ASP A 188 -12.65 25.50 4.53
C ASP A 188 -14.15 25.41 4.88
N THR A 189 -14.58 26.28 5.79
CA THR A 189 -15.98 26.41 6.20
C THR A 189 -16.91 26.94 5.09
N THR A 190 -16.37 27.42 3.97
CA THR A 190 -17.15 27.98 2.85
C THR A 190 -17.62 26.93 1.85
N ASN A 191 -17.37 25.64 2.16
CA ASN A 191 -17.74 24.50 1.31
C ASN A 191 -17.13 24.55 -0.10
N SER A 192 -15.96 25.14 -0.25
CA SER A 192 -15.22 25.03 -1.50
C SER A 192 -14.67 23.61 -1.66
N ILE A 193 -15.10 22.91 -2.70
CA ILE A 193 -14.64 21.56 -3.02
C ILE A 193 -13.25 21.66 -3.60
N ASP A 194 -12.25 21.10 -2.90
CA ASP A 194 -10.88 21.03 -3.40
C ASP A 194 -10.68 19.78 -4.28
N TYR A 195 -11.48 18.73 -4.02
CA TYR A 195 -11.39 17.47 -4.74
C TYR A 195 -12.71 16.68 -4.68
N ASN A 196 -13.00 15.96 -5.76
CA ASN A 196 -14.14 15.08 -5.88
C ASN A 196 -13.74 13.74 -6.52
N LEU A 197 -14.05 12.63 -5.86
CA LEU A 197 -13.89 11.27 -6.37
C LEU A 197 -15.25 10.60 -6.50
N ALA A 198 -15.59 10.20 -7.70
CA ALA A 198 -16.78 9.41 -7.98
C ALA A 198 -16.39 7.92 -8.16
N LEU A 199 -17.04 7.05 -7.40
CA LEU A 199 -16.88 5.60 -7.48
C LEU A 199 -18.19 4.97 -7.97
N GLN A 200 -18.13 4.26 -9.08
CA GLN A 200 -19.27 3.51 -9.60
C GLN A 200 -19.48 2.23 -8.77
N LEU A 201 -20.67 2.04 -8.23
CA LEU A 201 -21.06 0.82 -7.55
C LEU A 201 -21.41 -0.26 -8.56
N ILE A 202 -20.76 -1.41 -8.42
CA ILE A 202 -21.08 -2.62 -9.18
C ILE A 202 -21.65 -3.70 -8.24
N ASP A 203 -22.42 -4.62 -8.78
CA ASP A 203 -23.02 -5.69 -8.00
C ASP A 203 -21.95 -6.64 -7.42
N LYS A 204 -22.28 -7.27 -6.29
CA LYS A 204 -21.39 -8.22 -5.62
C LYS A 204 -21.34 -9.56 -6.39
N CYS A 205 -20.74 -9.56 -7.56
CA CYS A 205 -20.56 -10.76 -8.40
C CYS A 205 -19.09 -11.18 -8.55
N HIS A 206 -18.16 -10.37 -8.05
CA HIS A 206 -16.73 -10.63 -8.14
C HIS A 206 -16.18 -11.03 -6.78
N ARG A 207 -15.26 -11.99 -6.78
CA ARG A 207 -14.72 -12.55 -5.53
C ARG A 207 -13.51 -11.81 -5.03
N TYR A 208 -12.65 -11.30 -5.90
CA TYR A 208 -11.35 -10.77 -5.53
C TYR A 208 -11.20 -9.30 -5.88
N ALA A 209 -10.47 -8.60 -5.02
CA ALA A 209 -9.95 -7.27 -5.29
C ALA A 209 -8.49 -7.20 -4.82
N LEU A 210 -7.68 -6.37 -5.47
CA LEU A 210 -6.31 -6.07 -5.06
C LEU A 210 -6.28 -4.69 -4.41
N TYR A 211 -5.71 -4.60 -3.21
CA TYR A 211 -5.34 -3.33 -2.58
C TYR A 211 -3.84 -3.17 -2.69
N TYR A 212 -3.40 -1.98 -3.00
CA TYR A 212 -1.98 -1.71 -3.22
C TYR A 212 -1.61 -0.28 -2.86
N VAL A 213 -0.33 -0.07 -2.57
CA VAL A 213 0.20 1.28 -2.35
C VAL A 213 0.56 1.87 -3.71
N ASN A 214 -0.09 2.97 -4.08
CA ASN A 214 0.18 3.67 -5.34
C ASN A 214 1.50 4.45 -5.29
N SER A 215 1.94 4.99 -6.44
CA SER A 215 3.19 5.75 -6.56
C SER A 215 3.24 7.02 -5.68
N MET A 216 2.08 7.52 -5.26
CA MET A 216 1.96 8.68 -4.36
C MET A 216 1.99 8.29 -2.88
N GLY A 217 2.11 6.99 -2.55
CA GLY A 217 2.10 6.47 -1.19
C GLY A 217 0.72 6.35 -0.55
N GLY A 218 -0.34 6.53 -1.32
CA GLY A 218 -1.72 6.28 -0.89
C GLY A 218 -2.14 4.84 -1.14
N LEU A 219 -3.14 4.37 -0.40
CA LEU A 219 -3.74 3.07 -0.62
C LEU A 219 -4.81 3.16 -1.71
N ASP A 220 -4.69 2.31 -2.72
CA ASP A 220 -5.61 2.23 -3.85
C ASP A 220 -6.12 0.79 -4.02
N PHE A 221 -7.11 0.58 -4.88
CA PHE A 221 -7.66 -0.75 -5.09
C PHE A 221 -8.06 -0.98 -6.56
N LEU A 222 -8.11 -2.27 -6.94
CA LEU A 222 -8.59 -2.75 -8.23
C LEU A 222 -9.52 -3.95 -8.00
N VAL A 223 -10.76 -3.84 -8.45
CA VAL A 223 -11.69 -4.99 -8.48
C VAL A 223 -11.32 -5.89 -9.66
N ILE A 224 -11.26 -7.19 -9.42
CA ILE A 224 -11.00 -8.21 -10.45
C ILE A 224 -12.33 -8.57 -11.10
N GLU A 225 -12.57 -8.00 -12.27
CA GLU A 225 -13.82 -8.18 -13.02
C GLU A 225 -13.78 -9.34 -14.03
N GLY A 226 -12.58 -9.79 -14.39
CA GLY A 226 -12.37 -10.93 -15.28
C GLY A 226 -12.34 -12.28 -14.56
N ASN A 227 -11.91 -13.30 -15.29
CA ASN A 227 -11.76 -14.64 -14.74
C ASN A 227 -10.62 -14.70 -13.71
N TRP A 228 -10.71 -15.69 -12.83
CA TRP A 228 -9.65 -15.97 -11.87
C TRP A 228 -9.43 -17.47 -11.72
N ARG A 229 -8.19 -17.84 -11.35
CA ARG A 229 -7.81 -19.21 -11.06
C ARG A 229 -6.90 -19.23 -9.83
N MET A 230 -7.16 -20.15 -8.90
CA MET A 230 -6.32 -20.40 -7.73
C MET A 230 -5.64 -21.76 -7.89
N LYS A 231 -4.36 -21.84 -7.49
CA LYS A 231 -3.56 -23.05 -7.51
C LYS A 231 -2.77 -23.17 -6.22
N ASP A 232 -2.82 -24.35 -5.61
CA ASP A 232 -1.96 -24.72 -4.49
C ASP A 232 -0.86 -25.65 -5.00
N SER A 233 0.39 -25.32 -4.75
CA SER A 233 1.58 -26.13 -5.03
C SER A 233 2.12 -26.70 -3.72
N TYR A 234 2.34 -28.01 -3.68
CA TYR A 234 2.73 -28.74 -2.48
C TYR A 234 4.19 -29.19 -2.58
N ASP A 235 5.05 -28.70 -1.70
CA ASP A 235 6.43 -29.19 -1.52
C ASP A 235 6.48 -30.10 -0.29
N ARG A 236 6.63 -31.42 -0.53
CA ARG A 236 6.59 -32.44 0.51
C ARG A 236 7.98 -32.93 0.82
N LYS A 237 8.34 -32.91 2.10
CA LYS A 237 9.57 -33.52 2.59
C LYS A 237 9.26 -34.85 3.26
N THR A 238 9.91 -35.88 2.80
CA THR A 238 9.69 -37.26 3.25
C THR A 238 10.94 -37.84 3.88
N TYR A 239 10.75 -38.80 4.80
CA TYR A 239 11.84 -39.66 5.29
C TYR A 239 11.44 -41.11 5.18
N LYS A 240 12.44 -42.01 5.13
CA LYS A 240 12.26 -43.47 5.12
C LYS A 240 12.29 -44.00 6.53
N GLN A 241 11.34 -44.85 6.85
CA GLN A 241 11.34 -45.65 8.09
C GLN A 241 11.22 -47.15 7.76
N THR A 242 11.43 -48.00 8.74
CA THR A 242 11.29 -49.45 8.58
C THR A 242 9.84 -49.77 8.23
N TYR A 243 9.65 -50.52 7.16
CA TYR A 243 8.32 -50.95 6.74
C TYR A 243 7.87 -52.17 7.59
N ASP A 244 6.63 -52.10 8.10
CA ASP A 244 6.02 -53.17 8.88
C ASP A 244 4.67 -53.54 8.24
N ASN A 245 4.56 -54.75 7.71
CA ASN A 245 3.36 -55.26 7.04
C ASN A 245 2.16 -55.40 8.00
N GLY A 246 2.38 -55.47 9.31
CA GLY A 246 1.34 -55.58 10.33
C GLY A 246 0.68 -54.24 10.68
N ASN A 247 1.29 -53.12 10.33
CA ASN A 247 0.81 -51.79 10.65
C ASN A 247 0.70 -50.90 9.42
N LEU A 248 -0.52 -50.69 8.92
CA LEU A 248 -0.82 -49.84 7.74
C LEU A 248 -0.33 -48.41 7.88
N ALA A 249 -0.17 -47.88 9.12
CA ALA A 249 0.40 -46.57 9.35
C ALA A 249 1.92 -46.51 9.06
N ASN A 250 2.60 -47.67 9.08
CA ASN A 250 4.03 -47.80 8.87
C ASN A 250 4.36 -48.01 7.38
N ARG A 251 4.27 -46.95 6.59
CA ARG A 251 4.28 -46.98 5.11
C ARG A 251 5.69 -47.15 4.50
N GLY A 252 6.74 -47.16 5.31
CA GLY A 252 8.13 -47.12 4.86
C GLY A 252 8.60 -45.74 4.36
N THR A 253 7.72 -44.91 3.88
CA THR A 253 7.99 -43.49 3.56
C THR A 253 6.93 -42.62 4.21
N VAL A 254 7.34 -41.66 5.01
CA VAL A 254 6.46 -40.77 5.79
C VAL A 254 6.73 -39.32 5.45
N ASP A 255 5.66 -38.57 5.21
CA ASP A 255 5.71 -37.11 5.06
C ASP A 255 5.84 -36.48 6.46
N TYR A 256 6.84 -35.63 6.67
CA TYR A 256 7.02 -34.91 7.93
C TYR A 256 6.83 -33.41 7.81
N HIS A 257 6.85 -32.89 6.59
CA HIS A 257 6.71 -31.47 6.32
C HIS A 257 6.07 -31.25 4.95
N ASN A 258 5.14 -30.31 4.88
CA ASN A 258 4.47 -29.98 3.64
C ASN A 258 4.30 -28.45 3.57
N ASP A 259 5.05 -27.79 2.69
CA ASP A 259 4.91 -26.38 2.38
C ASP A 259 3.93 -26.22 1.21
N ILE A 260 2.98 -25.33 1.38
CA ILE A 260 1.95 -25.02 0.38
C ILE A 260 2.17 -23.60 -0.10
N ALA A 261 2.56 -23.45 -1.36
CA ALA A 261 2.59 -22.17 -2.06
C ALA A 261 1.27 -21.97 -2.78
N ARG A 262 0.53 -20.93 -2.42
CA ARG A 262 -0.75 -20.57 -3.03
C ARG A 262 -0.58 -19.44 -4.00
N THR A 263 -1.02 -19.64 -5.22
CA THR A 263 -0.94 -18.66 -6.31
C THR A 263 -2.31 -18.40 -6.90
N TRP A 264 -2.52 -17.18 -7.39
CA TRP A 264 -3.70 -16.78 -8.13
C TRP A 264 -3.30 -16.18 -9.47
N GLU A 265 -4.03 -16.54 -10.49
CA GLU A 265 -4.06 -15.91 -11.80
C GLU A 265 -5.36 -15.09 -11.86
N LEU A 266 -5.24 -13.78 -11.96
CA LEU A 266 -6.33 -12.83 -11.88
C LEU A 266 -6.39 -12.03 -13.18
N HIS A 267 -7.58 -11.89 -13.74
CA HIS A 267 -7.80 -11.09 -14.94
C HIS A 267 -8.57 -9.83 -14.59
N THR A 268 -8.07 -8.66 -15.04
CA THR A 268 -8.67 -7.37 -14.71
C THR A 268 -10.05 -7.15 -15.29
N GLY A 269 -10.42 -7.93 -16.34
CA GLY A 269 -11.46 -7.55 -17.25
C GLY A 269 -10.98 -6.44 -18.22
N TRP A 270 -11.88 -5.90 -18.99
CA TRP A 270 -11.56 -4.94 -20.05
C TRP A 270 -11.31 -3.54 -19.49
N LEU A 271 -10.10 -3.03 -19.70
CA LEU A 271 -9.65 -1.69 -19.31
C LEU A 271 -9.55 -0.79 -20.55
N THR A 272 -9.86 0.49 -20.37
CA THR A 272 -9.57 1.53 -21.37
C THR A 272 -8.07 1.86 -21.37
N ASP A 273 -7.55 2.50 -22.42
CA ASP A 273 -6.14 2.91 -22.50
C ASP A 273 -5.70 3.79 -21.33
N ALA A 274 -6.58 4.69 -20.87
CA ALA A 274 -6.30 5.55 -19.72
C ALA A 274 -6.21 4.75 -18.40
N GLN A 275 -7.03 3.71 -18.25
CA GLN A 275 -6.99 2.80 -17.10
C GLN A 275 -5.76 1.89 -17.17
N ALA A 276 -5.45 1.37 -18.37
CA ALA A 276 -4.28 0.54 -18.63
C ALA A 276 -2.97 1.28 -18.31
N GLY A 277 -2.87 2.58 -18.63
CA GLY A 277 -1.72 3.41 -18.29
C GLY A 277 -1.45 3.54 -16.77
N ARG A 278 -2.42 3.18 -15.94
CA ARG A 278 -2.31 3.22 -14.46
C ARG A 278 -1.96 1.86 -13.85
N MET A 279 -1.93 0.80 -14.65
CA MET A 279 -1.50 -0.52 -14.17
C MET A 279 -0.07 -0.54 -13.62
N GLY A 280 0.78 0.37 -14.11
CA GLY A 280 2.13 0.55 -13.59
C GLY A 280 2.19 0.85 -12.09
N ASP A 281 1.20 1.56 -11.55
CA ASP A 281 1.10 1.84 -10.11
C ASP A 281 0.87 0.57 -9.29
N LEU A 282 0.04 -0.35 -9.79
CA LEU A 282 -0.21 -1.64 -9.15
C LEU A 282 0.99 -2.58 -9.28
N LEU A 283 1.53 -2.74 -10.50
CA LEU A 283 2.63 -3.67 -10.77
C LEU A 283 3.95 -3.25 -10.12
N GLY A 284 4.16 -1.94 -9.95
CA GLY A 284 5.31 -1.36 -9.26
C GLY A 284 5.10 -1.16 -7.75
N SER A 285 3.95 -1.57 -7.21
CA SER A 285 3.65 -1.36 -5.79
C SER A 285 4.55 -2.21 -4.88
N PRO A 286 5.14 -1.62 -3.83
CA PRO A 286 5.92 -2.36 -2.84
C PRO A 286 5.05 -3.23 -1.92
N LEU A 287 3.75 -2.93 -1.81
CA LEU A 287 2.83 -3.63 -0.92
C LEU A 287 1.52 -3.89 -1.66
N VAL A 288 1.18 -5.16 -1.80
CA VAL A 288 -0.05 -5.62 -2.45
C VAL A 288 -0.76 -6.62 -1.55
N PHE A 289 -2.08 -6.49 -1.49
CA PHE A 289 -2.95 -7.39 -0.72
C PHE A 289 -4.08 -7.88 -1.60
N LEU A 290 -4.32 -9.18 -1.56
CA LEU A 290 -5.50 -9.79 -2.17
C LEU A 290 -6.63 -9.80 -1.15
N CYS A 291 -7.74 -9.19 -1.50
CA CYS A 291 -8.98 -9.23 -0.72
C CYS A 291 -9.86 -10.36 -1.22
N ASP A 292 -10.24 -11.29 -0.35
CA ASP A 292 -11.30 -12.26 -0.63
C ASP A 292 -12.64 -11.70 -0.14
N CYS A 293 -13.49 -11.29 -1.07
CA CYS A 293 -14.76 -10.64 -0.77
C CYS A 293 -15.82 -11.61 -0.24
N ASP A 294 -15.63 -12.92 -0.46
CA ASP A 294 -16.52 -13.97 0.07
C ASP A 294 -16.14 -14.36 1.52
N ASP A 295 -14.88 -14.12 1.91
CA ASP A 295 -14.39 -14.37 3.28
C ASP A 295 -14.30 -13.07 4.09
N ASN A 296 -15.44 -12.40 4.28
CA ASN A 296 -15.55 -11.16 5.06
C ASN A 296 -14.52 -10.08 4.72
N TYR A 297 -14.13 -10.00 3.45
CA TYR A 297 -13.11 -9.07 2.94
C TYR A 297 -11.74 -9.24 3.61
N GLN A 298 -11.36 -10.48 3.91
CA GLN A 298 -10.06 -10.76 4.49
C GLN A 298 -8.95 -10.38 3.51
N LEU A 299 -7.94 -9.68 4.00
CA LEU A 299 -6.74 -9.33 3.22
C LEU A 299 -5.64 -10.37 3.42
N HIS A 300 -5.08 -10.77 2.32
CA HIS A 300 -3.91 -11.64 2.27
C HIS A 300 -2.74 -10.87 1.65
N PRO A 301 -1.59 -10.74 2.34
CA PRO A 301 -0.42 -10.14 1.72
C PRO A 301 0.06 -11.04 0.58
N VAL A 302 0.27 -10.45 -0.60
CA VAL A 302 0.67 -11.16 -1.81
C VAL A 302 1.82 -10.46 -2.50
N ILE A 303 2.55 -11.21 -3.32
CA ILE A 303 3.61 -10.73 -4.18
C ILE A 303 3.16 -10.90 -5.63
N ILE A 304 3.30 -9.86 -6.44
CA ILE A 304 3.06 -9.96 -7.88
C ILE A 304 4.25 -10.66 -8.51
N THR A 305 4.00 -11.74 -9.24
CA THR A 305 5.05 -12.58 -9.83
C THR A 305 5.27 -12.34 -11.32
N ASN A 306 4.31 -11.72 -12.03
CA ASN A 306 4.48 -11.31 -13.42
C ASN A 306 4.98 -9.86 -13.50
N GLY A 307 6.08 -9.64 -14.25
CA GLY A 307 6.71 -8.33 -14.39
C GLY A 307 6.32 -7.55 -15.64
N ASP A 308 5.54 -8.13 -16.53
CA ASP A 308 5.27 -7.53 -17.84
C ASP A 308 3.96 -6.74 -17.82
N CYS A 309 4.05 -5.48 -18.24
CA CYS A 309 2.91 -4.61 -18.46
C CYS A 309 2.88 -4.20 -19.93
N PRO A 310 2.26 -5.00 -20.82
CA PRO A 310 2.22 -4.69 -22.24
C PRO A 310 1.32 -3.47 -22.50
N TYR A 311 1.89 -2.43 -23.11
CA TYR A 311 1.13 -1.29 -23.61
C TYR A 311 0.71 -1.53 -25.05
N LYS A 312 -0.58 -1.37 -25.38
CA LYS A 312 -1.06 -1.51 -26.75
C LYS A 312 -0.60 -0.36 -27.66
N CYS A 313 -0.10 -0.72 -28.83
CA CYS A 313 0.25 0.24 -29.91
C CYS A 313 -0.88 0.44 -30.93
N HIS A 314 -1.96 -0.35 -30.92
CA HIS A 314 -2.97 -0.34 -31.95
C HIS A 314 -4.23 0.41 -31.57
N ARG A 315 -4.57 1.44 -32.35
CA ARG A 315 -5.74 2.33 -32.17
C ARG A 315 -7.11 1.66 -32.36
N LYS A 316 -7.18 0.45 -32.91
CA LYS A 316 -8.48 -0.17 -33.29
C LYS A 316 -9.23 -0.86 -32.15
N ASP A 317 -8.51 -1.31 -31.13
CA ASP A 317 -9.13 -2.03 -30.01
C ASP A 317 -8.97 -1.19 -28.75
N GLY A 318 -9.87 -0.27 -28.47
CA GLY A 318 -9.81 0.67 -27.36
C GLY A 318 -9.85 0.04 -25.96
N MET A 319 -9.66 -1.28 -25.82
CA MET A 319 -9.68 -2.00 -24.55
C MET A 319 -8.57 -3.05 -24.48
N ILE A 320 -8.04 -3.26 -23.29
CA ILE A 320 -7.02 -4.26 -23.00
C ILE A 320 -7.36 -4.99 -21.69
N GLU A 321 -7.05 -6.29 -21.63
CA GLU A 321 -7.16 -7.09 -20.41
C GLU A 321 -5.76 -7.48 -19.94
N TYR A 322 -5.52 -7.39 -18.63
CA TYR A 322 -4.28 -7.84 -17.99
C TYR A 322 -4.50 -9.09 -17.17
N GLY A 323 -3.59 -10.05 -17.32
CA GLY A 323 -3.43 -11.15 -16.40
C GLY A 323 -2.42 -10.77 -15.30
N ILE A 324 -2.83 -10.88 -14.05
CA ILE A 324 -1.98 -10.58 -12.89
C ILE A 324 -1.79 -11.88 -12.11
N ASN A 325 -0.54 -12.32 -11.99
CA ASN A 325 -0.20 -13.49 -11.21
C ASN A 325 0.30 -13.03 -9.83
N VAL A 326 -0.34 -13.52 -8.80
CA VAL A 326 0.05 -13.22 -7.42
C VAL A 326 0.28 -14.50 -6.63
N GLU A 327 1.23 -14.45 -5.72
CA GLU A 327 1.57 -15.51 -4.80
C GLU A 327 1.40 -15.02 -3.35
N LEU A 328 0.91 -15.89 -2.47
CA LEU A 328 0.82 -15.56 -1.05
C LEU A 328 2.23 -15.25 -0.51
N ALA A 329 2.40 -14.09 0.12
CA ALA A 329 3.70 -13.65 0.66
C ALA A 329 4.24 -14.56 1.77
N ARG A 330 3.39 -15.41 2.34
CA ARG A 330 3.75 -16.38 3.37
C ARG A 330 3.22 -17.76 3.01
N ASN A 331 4.10 -18.73 2.88
CA ASN A 331 3.72 -20.12 2.67
C ASN A 331 2.91 -20.67 3.85
N ILE A 332 1.95 -21.52 3.53
CA ILE A 332 1.16 -22.25 4.53
C ILE A 332 1.91 -23.55 4.82
N THR A 333 2.45 -23.68 6.02
CA THR A 333 3.15 -24.89 6.45
C THR A 333 2.19 -25.83 7.19
N ARG A 334 2.10 -27.08 6.75
CA ARG A 334 1.45 -28.17 7.50
C ARG A 334 2.51 -29.12 8.02
N ARG A 335 2.49 -29.33 9.30
CA ARG A 335 3.32 -30.31 10.00
C ARG A 335 2.54 -31.57 10.31
#